data_739979076b7de9fb7ce628dcf7cb69f9
#
_entry.id   739979076b7de9fb7ce628dcf7cb69f9
#
_cell.length_a   1.000
_cell.length_b   1.000
_cell.length_c   1.000
_cell.angle_alpha   90.00
_cell.angle_beta   90.00
_cell.angle_gamma   90.00
#
_symmetry.space_group_name_H-M   'P 1'
#
loop_
_entity.id
_entity.type
_entity.pdbx_description
1 polymer ?
#
loop_
_entity_poly.entity_id
_entity_poly.type
_entity_poly.pdbx_seq_one_letter_code
_entity_poly.pdbx_strand_id
1 'polypeptide(L)'
;MQRRQFLHRSSALLAGSFFLPSVLHAAPRPMGVQLFTLFMTLDQDVKGNMQKIADLGYKDIESAFSRVGGFYGMSAMEFSDLNKSLGMNWVSHHVVGAPFKPRPGFDTSKMPRMNNLRDDAQAIVDSLKGTTVKYLVCANIPIGNKSEVTEAVQILTKAGKIANAAGLTLCYHNHDKEFELVDGQKAFDVFSKEIPADLLKFELDLGWATKAGVDPVELFKAQPGRFPLCHIKDFDEGFKNIVPAGSGIVNFKRILDASSIAGMKHYFIEHDMPKDAIESLTIGKKNIGPLL
;
A
#
# COMPACT_ATOMS: atom_id res chain seq x y z
N MET A 1 -16.15 68.54 53.17
CA MET A 1 -16.73 68.95 51.88
C MET A 1 -15.65 68.75 50.79
N GLN A 2 -16.13 68.18 49.72
CA GLN A 2 -15.53 68.03 48.37
C GLN A 2 -14.43 66.98 48.11
N ARG A 3 -14.98 65.96 47.57
CA ARG A 3 -14.39 65.00 46.59
C ARG A 3 -13.83 65.76 45.41
N ARG A 4 -12.69 65.36 44.85
CA ARG A 4 -12.39 65.32 43.41
C ARG A 4 -11.01 64.79 43.15
N GLN A 5 -11.02 63.69 42.56
CA GLN A 5 -10.61 63.21 41.23
C GLN A 5 -9.20 62.71 41.21
N PHE A 6 -9.19 61.43 41.42
CA PHE A 6 -8.12 60.50 41.03
C PHE A 6 -8.31 60.25 39.51
N LEU A 7 -7.52 60.88 38.70
CA LEU A 7 -7.51 60.57 37.25
C LEU A 7 -6.38 59.54 36.96
N HIS A 8 -6.88 58.38 36.63
CA HIS A 8 -6.10 57.26 36.13
C HIS A 8 -5.29 57.65 34.87
N ARG A 9 -4.00 57.35 34.85
CA ARG A 9 -3.24 57.10 33.65
C ARG A 9 -2.97 55.62 33.59
N SER A 10 -3.92 54.85 33.02
CA SER A 10 -3.67 53.48 32.62
C SER A 10 -2.97 53.49 31.27
N SER A 11 -1.69 53.26 31.28
CA SER A 11 -0.92 52.99 30.07
C SER A 11 -1.30 51.58 29.60
N ALA A 12 -2.12 51.48 28.55
CA ALA A 12 -2.40 50.22 27.90
C ALA A 12 -1.12 49.77 27.17
N LEU A 13 -0.43 48.81 27.73
CA LEU A 13 0.55 47.99 27.02
C LEU A 13 -0.22 47.05 26.07
N LEU A 14 -0.31 47.46 24.81
CA LEU A 14 -0.68 46.54 23.71
C LEU A 14 0.46 45.53 23.56
N ALA A 15 0.36 44.40 24.23
CA ALA A 15 1.15 43.23 23.91
C ALA A 15 0.63 42.67 22.58
N GLY A 16 1.26 43.11 21.51
CA GLY A 16 1.06 42.50 20.18
C GLY A 16 1.54 41.05 20.23
N SER A 17 0.61 40.13 20.42
CA SER A 17 0.88 38.71 20.21
C SER A 17 1.13 38.50 18.73
N PHE A 18 2.41 38.48 18.35
CA PHE A 18 2.80 37.94 17.06
C PHE A 18 2.41 36.46 17.05
N PHE A 19 1.24 36.14 16.49
CA PHE A 19 0.95 34.82 16.04
C PHE A 19 1.89 34.50 14.88
N LEU A 20 3.08 33.98 15.20
CA LEU A 20 3.84 33.23 14.22
C LEU A 20 2.96 32.05 13.84
N PRO A 21 2.62 31.87 12.55
CA PRO A 21 1.97 30.64 12.15
C PRO A 21 2.90 29.49 12.56
N SER A 22 2.49 28.72 13.57
CA SER A 22 3.15 27.46 13.86
C SER A 22 3.01 26.64 12.58
N VAL A 23 4.10 26.44 11.88
CA VAL A 23 4.17 25.43 10.83
C VAL A 23 3.95 24.11 11.56
N LEU A 24 2.70 23.68 11.60
CA LEU A 24 2.35 22.32 12.02
C LEU A 24 3.07 21.39 11.06
N HIS A 25 4.25 20.94 11.47
CA HIS A 25 4.88 19.82 10.80
C HIS A 25 3.91 18.66 10.97
N ALA A 26 3.31 18.21 9.87
CA ALA A 26 2.52 16.98 9.89
C ALA A 26 3.40 15.88 10.52
N ALA A 27 2.81 15.07 11.40
CA ALA A 27 3.54 13.95 11.97
C ALA A 27 4.13 13.10 10.83
N PRO A 28 5.37 12.60 10.99
CA PRO A 28 5.98 11.76 9.96
C PRO A 28 5.05 10.59 9.59
N ARG A 29 4.84 10.38 8.32
CA ARG A 29 4.00 9.29 7.82
C ARG A 29 4.73 7.97 8.06
N PRO A 30 4.07 6.94 8.61
CA PRO A 30 4.73 5.66 8.83
C PRO A 30 5.14 5.04 7.50
N MET A 31 6.41 4.66 7.40
CA MET A 31 6.93 3.94 6.24
C MET A 31 6.68 2.46 6.41
N GLY A 32 6.11 1.84 5.39
CA GLY A 32 5.83 0.42 5.31
C GLY A 32 6.73 -0.31 4.33
N VAL A 33 6.67 -1.62 4.38
CA VAL A 33 7.31 -2.54 3.44
C VAL A 33 6.34 -3.60 2.95
N GLN A 34 6.34 -3.85 1.62
CA GLN A 34 5.70 -5.03 1.03
C GLN A 34 6.66 -6.21 1.10
N LEU A 35 6.25 -7.28 1.79
CA LEU A 35 7.12 -8.43 2.09
C LEU A 35 7.48 -9.29 0.87
N PHE A 36 6.86 -9.06 -0.29
CA PHE A 36 7.31 -9.67 -1.54
C PHE A 36 8.76 -9.27 -1.89
N THR A 37 9.23 -8.14 -1.39
CA THR A 37 10.64 -7.74 -1.47
C THR A 37 11.59 -8.81 -0.89
N LEU A 38 11.15 -9.54 0.15
CA LEU A 38 11.91 -10.61 0.78
C LEU A 38 11.45 -12.01 0.33
N PHE A 39 10.71 -12.13 -0.77
CA PHE A 39 10.10 -13.40 -1.23
C PHE A 39 11.08 -14.58 -1.25
N MET A 40 12.34 -14.37 -1.63
CA MET A 40 13.34 -15.43 -1.74
C MET A 40 13.95 -15.85 -0.39
N THR A 41 13.86 -15.02 0.63
CA THR A 41 14.60 -15.21 1.90
C THR A 41 13.72 -15.23 3.15
N LEU A 42 12.51 -14.65 3.08
CA LEU A 42 11.64 -14.47 4.26
C LEU A 42 11.31 -15.80 4.94
N ASP A 43 10.89 -16.79 4.17
CA ASP A 43 10.48 -18.12 4.68
C ASP A 43 11.64 -18.93 5.31
N GLN A 44 12.90 -18.52 5.10
CA GLN A 44 14.08 -19.22 5.65
C GLN A 44 14.31 -18.85 7.12
N ASP A 45 14.05 -17.61 7.49
CA ASP A 45 14.15 -17.09 8.85
C ASP A 45 13.19 -15.92 9.02
N VAL A 46 11.92 -16.22 9.27
CA VAL A 46 10.87 -15.19 9.36
C VAL A 46 11.18 -14.21 10.49
N LYS A 47 11.51 -14.71 11.68
CA LYS A 47 11.75 -13.85 12.86
C LYS A 47 12.97 -12.95 12.67
N GLY A 48 14.08 -13.49 12.18
CA GLY A 48 15.29 -12.72 11.95
C GLY A 48 15.11 -11.68 10.83
N ASN A 49 14.40 -12.00 9.75
CA ASN A 49 14.12 -11.04 8.69
C ASN A 49 13.15 -9.93 9.14
N MET A 50 12.11 -10.28 9.90
CA MET A 50 11.20 -9.28 10.48
C MET A 50 11.90 -8.36 11.48
N GLN A 51 12.84 -8.90 12.29
CA GLN A 51 13.68 -8.10 13.17
C GLN A 51 14.53 -7.09 12.39
N LYS A 52 15.19 -7.53 11.29
CA LYS A 52 15.97 -6.60 10.43
C LYS A 52 15.11 -5.48 9.85
N ILE A 53 13.87 -5.77 9.43
CA ILE A 53 12.91 -4.77 8.96
C ILE A 53 12.57 -3.77 10.09
N ALA A 54 12.33 -4.26 11.29
CA ALA A 54 12.06 -3.42 12.47
C ALA A 54 13.25 -2.54 12.84
N ASP A 55 14.47 -3.09 12.81
CA ASP A 55 15.74 -2.38 13.09
C ASP A 55 16.01 -1.28 12.06
N LEU A 56 15.63 -1.49 10.81
CA LEU A 56 15.62 -0.46 9.78
C LEU A 56 14.57 0.64 10.09
N GLY A 57 13.63 0.39 11.01
CA GLY A 57 12.63 1.36 11.46
C GLY A 57 11.38 1.44 10.58
N TYR A 58 11.10 0.43 9.76
CA TYR A 58 9.80 0.27 9.11
C TYR A 58 8.72 0.05 10.17
N LYS A 59 7.51 0.57 9.92
CA LYS A 59 6.40 0.54 10.88
C LYS A 59 5.19 -0.20 10.38
N ASP A 60 4.89 -0.12 9.10
CA ASP A 60 3.75 -0.79 8.50
C ASP A 60 4.21 -1.98 7.66
N ILE A 61 3.51 -3.09 7.80
CA ILE A 61 3.80 -4.33 7.08
C ILE A 61 2.62 -4.67 6.18
N GLU A 62 2.95 -4.96 4.95
CA GLU A 62 2.06 -5.61 4.01
C GLU A 62 2.59 -7.00 3.69
N SER A 63 1.79 -8.02 3.99
CA SER A 63 2.17 -9.40 3.72
C SER A 63 1.78 -9.82 2.31
N ALA A 64 2.55 -10.74 1.75
CA ALA A 64 2.35 -11.31 0.44
C ALA A 64 2.18 -12.83 0.50
N PHE A 65 2.17 -13.47 -0.65
CA PHE A 65 2.16 -14.91 -0.80
C PHE A 65 3.38 -15.55 -0.12
N SER A 66 3.13 -16.63 0.63
CA SER A 66 4.16 -17.44 1.28
C SER A 66 4.37 -18.76 0.53
N ARG A 67 5.64 -19.15 0.32
CA ARG A 67 6.01 -20.42 -0.33
C ARG A 67 5.82 -21.64 0.57
N VAL A 68 5.66 -21.43 1.88
CA VAL A 68 5.47 -22.49 2.88
C VAL A 68 4.04 -22.55 3.41
N GLY A 69 3.15 -21.73 2.85
CA GLY A 69 1.75 -21.65 3.26
C GLY A 69 1.51 -20.82 4.52
N GLY A 70 0.24 -20.59 4.84
CA GLY A 70 -0.16 -19.70 5.93
C GLY A 70 0.43 -18.30 5.78
N PHE A 71 0.75 -17.68 6.90
CA PHE A 71 1.49 -16.41 6.93
C PHE A 71 2.95 -16.74 7.27
N TYR A 72 3.70 -17.17 6.25
CA TYR A 72 5.11 -17.60 6.37
C TYR A 72 5.29 -18.76 7.37
N GLY A 73 4.42 -19.77 7.30
CA GLY A 73 4.41 -20.93 8.18
C GLY A 73 3.73 -20.69 9.54
N MET A 74 3.16 -19.52 9.78
CA MET A 74 2.44 -19.13 11.00
C MET A 74 0.94 -19.03 10.73
N SER A 75 0.12 -19.07 11.79
CA SER A 75 -1.25 -18.57 11.75
C SER A 75 -1.26 -17.04 11.64
N ALA A 76 -2.41 -16.46 11.27
CA ALA A 76 -2.55 -15.01 11.19
C ALA A 76 -2.30 -14.32 12.54
N MET A 77 -2.76 -14.92 13.63
CA MET A 77 -2.56 -14.36 14.98
C MET A 77 -1.08 -14.38 15.38
N GLU A 78 -0.37 -15.50 15.16
CA GLU A 78 1.05 -15.59 15.45
C GLU A 78 1.87 -14.57 14.65
N PHE A 79 1.55 -14.38 13.36
CA PHE A 79 2.20 -13.37 12.54
C PHE A 79 1.85 -11.94 13.00
N SER A 80 0.60 -11.68 13.38
CA SER A 80 0.18 -10.40 13.94
C SER A 80 0.92 -10.08 15.25
N ASP A 81 1.05 -11.07 16.15
CA ASP A 81 1.73 -10.91 17.44
C ASP A 81 3.23 -10.71 17.25
N LEU A 82 3.86 -11.40 16.28
CA LEU A 82 5.25 -11.16 15.92
C LEU A 82 5.46 -9.69 15.49
N ASN A 83 4.64 -9.17 14.59
CA ASN A 83 4.74 -7.78 14.16
C ASN A 83 4.59 -6.81 15.32
N LYS A 84 3.58 -7.01 16.17
CA LYS A 84 3.36 -6.22 17.39
C LYS A 84 4.58 -6.25 18.33
N SER A 85 5.16 -7.42 18.57
CA SER A 85 6.32 -7.56 19.46
C SER A 85 7.54 -6.78 18.98
N LEU A 86 7.62 -6.55 17.66
CA LEU A 86 8.68 -5.77 16.99
C LEU A 86 8.31 -4.28 16.81
N GLY A 87 7.17 -3.83 17.35
CA GLY A 87 6.70 -2.45 17.24
C GLY A 87 6.27 -2.05 15.83
N MET A 88 5.80 -3.02 15.05
CA MET A 88 5.26 -2.88 13.70
C MET A 88 3.77 -3.20 13.66
N ASN A 89 3.06 -2.66 12.66
CA ASN A 89 1.65 -2.91 12.39
C ASN A 89 1.51 -3.74 11.12
N TRP A 90 0.84 -4.87 11.20
CA TRP A 90 0.43 -5.59 10.00
C TRP A 90 -0.83 -4.95 9.44
N VAL A 91 -0.70 -4.15 8.39
CA VAL A 91 -1.75 -3.24 7.87
C VAL A 91 -2.58 -3.90 6.78
N SER A 92 -1.93 -4.61 5.88
CA SER A 92 -2.55 -5.16 4.67
C SER A 92 -2.01 -6.54 4.30
N HIS A 93 -2.80 -7.26 3.49
CA HIS A 93 -2.47 -8.59 3.01
C HIS A 93 -2.80 -8.74 1.53
N HIS A 94 -1.80 -9.12 0.72
CA HIS A 94 -1.95 -9.43 -0.69
C HIS A 94 -2.48 -10.84 -0.92
N VAL A 95 -3.49 -10.95 -1.78
CA VAL A 95 -4.05 -12.22 -2.26
C VAL A 95 -4.25 -12.15 -3.77
N VAL A 96 -4.27 -13.30 -4.45
CA VAL A 96 -4.61 -13.34 -5.88
C VAL A 96 -6.13 -13.31 -6.07
N GLY A 97 -6.59 -12.71 -7.17
CA GLY A 97 -8.02 -12.57 -7.47
C GLY A 97 -8.68 -13.88 -7.93
N ALA A 98 -7.93 -14.72 -8.65
CA ALA A 98 -8.39 -16.00 -9.18
C ALA A 98 -7.30 -17.06 -9.05
N PRO A 99 -7.60 -18.36 -9.23
CA PRO A 99 -6.61 -19.43 -9.16
C PRO A 99 -5.42 -19.17 -10.05
N PHE A 100 -4.23 -19.30 -9.47
CA PHE A 100 -2.98 -19.12 -10.18
C PHE A 100 -2.86 -20.12 -11.34
N LYS A 101 -2.62 -19.61 -12.55
CA LYS A 101 -2.32 -20.42 -13.73
C LYS A 101 -0.81 -20.34 -13.94
N PRO A 102 -0.05 -21.43 -13.67
CA PRO A 102 1.39 -21.41 -13.86
C PRO A 102 1.74 -21.19 -15.34
N ARG A 103 2.82 -20.47 -15.59
CA ARG A 103 3.37 -20.37 -16.94
C ARG A 103 3.88 -21.74 -17.40
N PRO A 104 3.87 -22.05 -18.70
CA PRO A 104 4.49 -23.27 -19.20
C PRO A 104 5.93 -23.43 -18.69
N GLY A 105 6.25 -24.62 -18.15
CA GLY A 105 7.56 -24.92 -17.59
C GLY A 105 7.76 -24.53 -16.10
N PHE A 106 6.79 -23.87 -15.47
CA PHE A 106 6.85 -23.57 -14.04
C PHE A 106 6.17 -24.70 -13.22
N ASP A 107 6.98 -25.45 -12.48
CA ASP A 107 6.50 -26.56 -11.63
C ASP A 107 5.92 -26.01 -10.31
N THR A 108 4.62 -26.14 -10.14
CA THR A 108 3.88 -25.77 -8.93
C THR A 108 3.59 -26.95 -7.99
N SER A 109 4.03 -28.15 -8.33
CA SER A 109 3.68 -29.38 -7.60
C SER A 109 4.07 -29.36 -6.11
N LYS A 110 5.11 -28.58 -5.77
CA LYS A 110 5.62 -28.41 -4.40
C LYS A 110 5.13 -27.13 -3.72
N MET A 111 4.37 -26.29 -4.42
CA MET A 111 3.86 -25.06 -3.84
C MET A 111 2.54 -25.31 -3.11
N PRO A 112 2.34 -24.70 -1.94
CA PRO A 112 1.04 -24.77 -1.28
C PRO A 112 -0.03 -24.13 -2.20
N ARG A 113 -1.27 -24.62 -2.09
CA ARG A 113 -2.41 -23.98 -2.78
C ARG A 113 -2.52 -22.53 -2.33
N MET A 114 -2.56 -21.63 -3.30
CA MET A 114 -2.81 -20.21 -3.04
C MET A 114 -4.32 -19.98 -2.92
N ASN A 115 -4.75 -19.44 -1.78
CA ASN A 115 -6.10 -18.93 -1.63
C ASN A 115 -6.32 -17.74 -2.57
N ASN A 116 -7.55 -17.61 -3.07
CA ASN A 116 -7.88 -16.56 -4.04
C ASN A 116 -9.28 -15.98 -3.78
N LEU A 117 -9.52 -14.75 -4.26
CA LEU A 117 -10.78 -14.05 -3.97
C LEU A 117 -12.00 -14.71 -4.63
N ARG A 118 -11.84 -15.36 -5.78
CA ARG A 118 -12.95 -16.02 -6.48
C ARG A 118 -13.55 -17.17 -5.65
N ASP A 119 -12.68 -18.02 -5.11
CA ASP A 119 -13.09 -19.28 -4.46
C ASP A 119 -13.10 -19.18 -2.93
N ASP A 120 -12.21 -18.39 -2.33
CA ASP A 120 -11.89 -18.45 -0.91
C ASP A 120 -12.12 -17.12 -0.14
N ALA A 121 -12.76 -16.11 -0.73
CA ALA A 121 -12.86 -14.77 -0.15
C ALA A 121 -13.33 -14.75 1.31
N GLN A 122 -14.34 -15.54 1.66
CA GLN A 122 -14.85 -15.63 3.05
C GLN A 122 -13.80 -16.25 3.98
N ALA A 123 -13.17 -17.34 3.58
CA ALA A 123 -12.14 -18.02 4.39
C ALA A 123 -10.91 -17.13 4.62
N ILE A 124 -10.51 -16.36 3.60
CA ILE A 124 -9.42 -15.37 3.71
C ILE A 124 -9.79 -14.32 4.75
N VAL A 125 -10.96 -13.71 4.64
CA VAL A 125 -11.43 -12.68 5.57
C VAL A 125 -11.56 -13.23 6.98
N ASP A 126 -12.08 -14.45 7.15
CA ASP A 126 -12.21 -15.12 8.46
C ASP A 126 -10.84 -15.39 9.10
N SER A 127 -9.82 -15.72 8.30
CA SER A 127 -8.46 -15.94 8.80
C SER A 127 -7.80 -14.68 9.35
N LEU A 128 -8.22 -13.49 8.91
CA LEU A 128 -7.67 -12.21 9.35
C LEU A 128 -8.38 -11.63 10.59
N LYS A 129 -9.45 -12.28 11.08
CA LYS A 129 -10.19 -11.82 12.27
C LYS A 129 -9.29 -11.77 13.50
N GLY A 130 -9.39 -10.69 14.27
CA GLY A 130 -8.59 -10.47 15.48
C GLY A 130 -7.18 -9.93 15.24
N THR A 131 -6.73 -9.86 13.98
CA THR A 131 -5.45 -9.24 13.61
C THR A 131 -5.56 -7.71 13.49
N THR A 132 -4.46 -7.05 13.18
CA THR A 132 -4.42 -5.59 12.93
C THR A 132 -4.70 -5.20 11.48
N VAL A 133 -4.86 -6.18 10.58
CA VAL A 133 -5.12 -5.96 9.15
C VAL A 133 -6.39 -5.14 8.95
N LYS A 134 -6.30 -4.14 8.08
CA LYS A 134 -7.41 -3.27 7.67
C LYS A 134 -7.70 -3.37 6.19
N TYR A 135 -6.73 -3.79 5.40
CA TYR A 135 -6.83 -3.83 3.95
C TYR A 135 -6.54 -5.24 3.43
N LEU A 136 -7.45 -5.74 2.60
CA LEU A 136 -7.24 -6.92 1.78
C LEU A 136 -6.95 -6.45 0.37
N VAL A 137 -5.83 -6.86 -0.22
CA VAL A 137 -5.39 -6.34 -1.52
C VAL A 137 -5.42 -7.46 -2.55
N CYS A 138 -6.15 -7.25 -3.65
CA CYS A 138 -6.06 -8.10 -4.82
C CYS A 138 -4.77 -7.77 -5.58
N ALA A 139 -3.75 -8.64 -5.47
CA ALA A 139 -2.44 -8.43 -6.07
C ALA A 139 -2.43 -8.57 -7.60
N ASN A 140 -3.27 -9.44 -8.13
CA ASN A 140 -3.48 -9.64 -9.56
C ASN A 140 -4.76 -10.45 -9.81
N ILE A 141 -5.31 -10.31 -11.00
CA ILE A 141 -6.44 -11.09 -11.50
C ILE A 141 -6.33 -11.20 -13.03
N PRO A 142 -6.82 -12.25 -13.70
CA PRO A 142 -6.83 -12.30 -15.17
C PRO A 142 -7.57 -11.13 -15.79
N ILE A 143 -6.92 -10.45 -16.74
CA ILE A 143 -7.42 -9.28 -17.46
C ILE A 143 -7.03 -9.28 -18.96
N GLY A 144 -6.63 -10.42 -19.49
CA GLY A 144 -6.08 -10.55 -20.85
C GLY A 144 -7.10 -10.39 -21.99
N ASN A 145 -8.41 -10.33 -21.68
CA ASN A 145 -9.49 -10.09 -22.63
C ASN A 145 -10.73 -9.53 -21.91
N LYS A 146 -11.71 -9.06 -22.69
CA LYS A 146 -12.93 -8.45 -22.16
C LYS A 146 -13.73 -9.38 -21.23
N SER A 147 -13.78 -10.68 -21.52
CA SER A 147 -14.49 -11.65 -20.66
C SER A 147 -13.83 -11.79 -19.30
N GLU A 148 -12.50 -11.85 -19.25
CA GLU A 148 -11.75 -11.90 -17.99
C GLU A 148 -11.92 -10.63 -17.18
N VAL A 149 -11.91 -9.46 -17.82
CA VAL A 149 -12.18 -8.17 -17.14
C VAL A 149 -13.59 -8.15 -16.55
N THR A 150 -14.60 -8.65 -17.28
CA THR A 150 -15.98 -8.75 -16.78
C THR A 150 -16.07 -9.72 -15.58
N GLU A 151 -15.41 -10.87 -15.64
CA GLU A 151 -15.34 -11.82 -14.52
C GLU A 151 -14.61 -11.17 -13.31
N ALA A 152 -13.52 -10.44 -13.55
CA ALA A 152 -12.78 -9.74 -12.52
C ALA A 152 -13.66 -8.72 -11.77
N VAL A 153 -14.49 -7.95 -12.48
CA VAL A 153 -15.47 -7.03 -11.86
C VAL A 153 -16.42 -7.77 -10.92
N GLN A 154 -16.94 -8.93 -11.33
CA GLN A 154 -17.83 -9.73 -10.49
C GLN A 154 -17.12 -10.27 -9.24
N ILE A 155 -15.91 -10.80 -9.40
CA ILE A 155 -15.10 -11.33 -8.29
C ILE A 155 -14.79 -10.22 -7.29
N LEU A 156 -14.25 -9.09 -7.77
CA LEU A 156 -13.87 -7.95 -6.92
C LEU A 156 -15.09 -7.33 -6.22
N THR A 157 -16.24 -7.23 -6.90
CA THR A 157 -17.48 -6.74 -6.28
C THR A 157 -17.96 -7.67 -5.16
N LYS A 158 -17.95 -8.98 -5.39
CA LYS A 158 -18.31 -9.97 -4.37
C LYS A 158 -17.34 -9.94 -3.18
N ALA A 159 -16.04 -9.95 -3.46
CA ALA A 159 -15.01 -9.91 -2.42
C ALA A 159 -15.08 -8.61 -1.61
N GLY A 160 -15.34 -7.46 -2.26
CA GLY A 160 -15.53 -6.18 -1.59
C GLY A 160 -16.68 -6.18 -0.60
N LYS A 161 -17.81 -6.79 -0.96
CA LYS A 161 -18.95 -6.95 -0.03
C LYS A 161 -18.59 -7.81 1.19
N ILE A 162 -17.88 -8.91 0.97
CA ILE A 162 -17.41 -9.81 2.05
C ILE A 162 -16.42 -9.08 2.97
N ALA A 163 -15.45 -8.38 2.38
CA ALA A 163 -14.46 -7.61 3.15
C ALA A 163 -15.13 -6.51 3.99
N ASN A 164 -16.02 -5.71 3.38
CA ASN A 164 -16.75 -4.66 4.09
C ASN A 164 -17.59 -5.18 5.27
N ALA A 165 -18.27 -6.31 5.09
CA ALA A 165 -19.05 -6.95 6.16
C ALA A 165 -18.19 -7.34 7.36
N ALA A 166 -16.89 -7.57 7.15
CA ALA A 166 -15.91 -7.87 8.19
C ALA A 166 -15.11 -6.64 8.67
N GLY A 167 -15.43 -5.45 8.18
CA GLY A 167 -14.71 -4.21 8.55
C GLY A 167 -13.36 -4.04 7.86
N LEU A 168 -13.09 -4.81 6.80
CA LEU A 168 -11.92 -4.66 5.94
C LEU A 168 -12.25 -3.82 4.70
N THR A 169 -11.26 -3.14 4.16
CA THR A 169 -11.34 -2.46 2.85
C THR A 169 -10.66 -3.33 1.80
N LEU A 170 -11.38 -3.69 0.72
CA LEU A 170 -10.75 -4.32 -0.43
C LEU A 170 -10.06 -3.26 -1.28
N CYS A 171 -8.78 -3.50 -1.61
CA CYS A 171 -8.02 -2.72 -2.57
C CYS A 171 -7.62 -3.58 -3.77
N TYR A 172 -7.37 -2.94 -4.91
CA TYR A 172 -6.77 -3.55 -6.09
C TYR A 172 -5.39 -2.94 -6.32
N HIS A 173 -4.38 -3.79 -6.47
CA HIS A 173 -3.01 -3.41 -6.80
C HIS A 173 -2.79 -3.51 -8.31
N ASN A 174 -2.27 -2.45 -8.92
CA ASN A 174 -2.00 -2.43 -10.36
C ASN A 174 -0.55 -2.79 -10.69
N HIS A 175 -0.39 -3.34 -11.89
CA HIS A 175 0.86 -3.33 -12.65
C HIS A 175 0.70 -2.39 -13.86
N ASP A 176 1.55 -2.55 -14.87
CA ASP A 176 1.45 -1.79 -16.13
C ASP A 176 0.28 -2.27 -17.01
N LYS A 177 -0.05 -3.56 -16.95
CA LYS A 177 -1.06 -4.20 -17.83
C LYS A 177 -2.48 -3.66 -17.64
N GLU A 178 -2.85 -3.24 -16.47
CA GLU A 178 -4.17 -2.65 -16.19
C GLU A 178 -4.43 -1.37 -16.95
N PHE A 179 -3.36 -0.71 -17.41
CA PHE A 179 -3.42 0.53 -18.18
C PHE A 179 -3.28 0.32 -19.69
N GLU A 180 -3.04 -0.92 -20.16
CA GLU A 180 -3.02 -1.26 -21.58
C GLU A 180 -4.46 -1.40 -22.12
N LEU A 181 -4.62 -1.10 -23.42
CA LEU A 181 -5.89 -1.33 -24.12
C LEU A 181 -6.02 -2.82 -24.48
N VAL A 182 -7.04 -3.47 -23.92
CA VAL A 182 -7.41 -4.83 -24.26
C VAL A 182 -8.87 -4.82 -24.69
N ASP A 183 -9.15 -5.27 -25.91
CA ASP A 183 -10.49 -5.22 -26.51
C ASP A 183 -11.15 -3.83 -26.43
N GLY A 184 -10.36 -2.77 -26.60
CA GLY A 184 -10.82 -1.38 -26.61
C GLY A 184 -11.05 -0.75 -25.24
N GLN A 185 -10.68 -1.40 -24.14
CA GLN A 185 -10.82 -0.89 -22.77
C GLN A 185 -9.56 -1.14 -21.94
N LYS A 186 -9.36 -0.34 -20.90
CA LYS A 186 -8.33 -0.55 -19.88
C LYS A 186 -8.99 -1.16 -18.65
N ALA A 187 -8.42 -2.24 -18.11
CA ALA A 187 -8.98 -2.91 -16.93
C ALA A 187 -9.09 -1.96 -15.74
N PHE A 188 -8.10 -1.08 -15.52
CA PHE A 188 -8.14 -0.09 -14.46
C PHE A 188 -9.36 0.83 -14.55
N ASP A 189 -9.66 1.35 -15.74
CA ASP A 189 -10.79 2.25 -15.97
C ASP A 189 -12.13 1.52 -15.74
N VAL A 190 -12.22 0.25 -16.17
CA VAL A 190 -13.41 -0.59 -15.96
C VAL A 190 -13.64 -0.82 -14.46
N PHE A 191 -12.61 -1.24 -13.71
CA PHE A 191 -12.72 -1.46 -12.27
C PHE A 191 -13.11 -0.19 -11.53
N SER A 192 -12.49 0.94 -11.91
CA SER A 192 -12.77 2.24 -11.32
C SER A 192 -14.20 2.72 -11.54
N LYS A 193 -14.76 2.47 -12.73
CA LYS A 193 -16.09 2.93 -13.15
C LYS A 193 -17.20 1.99 -12.70
N GLU A 194 -16.99 0.67 -12.79
CA GLU A 194 -18.05 -0.31 -12.59
C GLU A 194 -18.17 -0.80 -11.15
N ILE A 195 -17.07 -0.73 -10.36
CA ILE A 195 -17.11 -1.16 -8.96
C ILE A 195 -17.25 0.07 -8.04
N PRO A 196 -18.30 0.14 -7.21
CA PRO A 196 -18.51 1.22 -6.27
C PRO A 196 -17.30 1.50 -5.37
N ALA A 197 -17.06 2.78 -5.07
CA ALA A 197 -15.88 3.22 -4.33
C ALA A 197 -15.82 2.75 -2.88
N ASP A 198 -16.92 2.34 -2.31
CA ASP A 198 -17.03 1.73 -0.99
C ASP A 198 -16.73 0.22 -1.02
N LEU A 199 -16.83 -0.44 -2.17
CA LEU A 199 -16.51 -1.86 -2.35
C LEU A 199 -15.08 -2.09 -2.83
N LEU A 200 -14.49 -1.14 -3.58
CA LEU A 200 -13.12 -1.27 -4.08
C LEU A 200 -12.38 0.06 -3.95
N LYS A 201 -11.24 0.05 -3.31
CA LYS A 201 -10.21 1.08 -3.36
C LYS A 201 -9.04 0.59 -4.21
N PHE A 202 -8.03 1.43 -4.37
CA PHE A 202 -6.82 1.07 -5.09
C PHE A 202 -5.60 1.21 -4.19
N GLU A 203 -4.71 0.26 -4.31
CA GLU A 203 -3.33 0.38 -3.92
C GLU A 203 -2.54 0.72 -5.18
N LEU A 204 -2.18 2.00 -5.34
CA LEU A 204 -1.48 2.42 -6.54
C LEU A 204 0.00 2.08 -6.46
N ASP A 205 0.47 1.20 -7.33
CA ASP A 205 1.91 1.07 -7.56
C ASP A 205 2.39 2.23 -8.42
N LEU A 206 3.18 3.11 -7.81
CA LEU A 206 3.65 4.36 -8.42
C LEU A 206 4.64 4.11 -9.57
N GLY A 207 5.45 3.07 -9.43
CA GLY A 207 6.42 2.67 -10.44
C GLY A 207 5.77 2.08 -11.68
N TRP A 208 4.87 1.11 -11.48
CA TRP A 208 4.14 0.49 -12.60
C TRP A 208 3.22 1.46 -13.32
N ALA A 209 2.53 2.36 -12.60
CA ALA A 209 1.73 3.41 -13.22
C ALA A 209 2.59 4.33 -14.08
N THR A 210 3.75 4.78 -13.55
CA THR A 210 4.70 5.62 -14.29
C THR A 210 5.23 4.91 -15.52
N LYS A 211 5.59 3.63 -15.42
CA LYS A 211 6.03 2.80 -16.55
C LYS A 211 4.96 2.67 -17.63
N ALA A 212 3.70 2.59 -17.24
CA ALA A 212 2.57 2.58 -18.18
C ALA A 212 2.28 3.94 -18.82
N GLY A 213 3.07 4.98 -18.52
CA GLY A 213 2.86 6.34 -19.01
C GLY A 213 1.69 7.06 -18.32
N VAL A 214 1.24 6.57 -17.17
CA VAL A 214 0.16 7.17 -16.39
C VAL A 214 0.75 8.07 -15.31
N ASP A 215 0.24 9.30 -15.23
CA ASP A 215 0.63 10.25 -14.18
C ASP A 215 -0.17 9.98 -12.90
N PRO A 216 0.47 9.52 -11.80
CA PRO A 216 -0.23 9.27 -10.55
C PRO A 216 -0.97 10.50 -9.99
N VAL A 217 -0.42 11.71 -10.17
CA VAL A 217 -1.06 12.93 -9.66
C VAL A 217 -2.36 13.24 -10.42
N GLU A 218 -2.38 13.00 -11.72
CA GLU A 218 -3.61 13.18 -12.51
C GLU A 218 -4.66 12.11 -12.14
N LEU A 219 -4.26 10.87 -11.84
CA LEU A 219 -5.16 9.86 -11.30
C LEU A 219 -5.77 10.29 -9.96
N PHE A 220 -4.96 10.86 -9.04
CA PHE A 220 -5.44 11.34 -7.76
C PHE A 220 -6.48 12.45 -7.91
N LYS A 221 -6.26 13.38 -8.84
CA LYS A 221 -7.22 14.46 -9.14
C LYS A 221 -8.51 13.92 -9.76
N ALA A 222 -8.40 12.93 -10.66
CA ALA A 222 -9.55 12.32 -11.31
C ALA A 222 -10.41 11.48 -10.34
N GLN A 223 -9.78 10.89 -9.31
CA GLN A 223 -10.41 9.96 -8.39
C GLN A 223 -9.98 10.23 -6.93
N PRO A 224 -10.33 11.41 -6.36
CA PRO A 224 -9.90 11.77 -5.02
C PRO A 224 -10.42 10.79 -3.97
N GLY A 225 -9.54 10.42 -3.01
CA GLY A 225 -9.89 9.52 -1.92
C GLY A 225 -10.00 8.03 -2.30
N ARG A 226 -9.61 7.64 -3.52
CA ARG A 226 -9.68 6.24 -3.99
C ARG A 226 -8.43 5.42 -3.70
N PHE A 227 -7.31 6.03 -3.25
CA PHE A 227 -5.99 5.40 -3.15
C PHE A 227 -5.43 5.45 -1.71
N PRO A 228 -6.00 4.67 -0.77
CA PRO A 228 -5.53 4.66 0.63
C PRO A 228 -4.13 4.07 0.79
N LEU A 229 -3.67 3.25 -0.13
CA LEU A 229 -2.39 2.56 -0.13
C LEU A 229 -1.59 2.89 -1.39
N CYS A 230 -0.26 2.84 -1.30
CA CYS A 230 0.60 2.84 -2.48
C CYS A 230 1.84 1.98 -2.31
N HIS A 231 2.33 1.45 -3.43
CA HIS A 231 3.67 0.91 -3.53
C HIS A 231 4.64 1.97 -4.05
N ILE A 232 5.71 2.17 -3.31
CA ILE A 232 6.85 3.01 -3.68
C ILE A 232 7.87 2.09 -4.33
N LYS A 233 7.66 1.84 -5.63
CA LYS A 233 8.51 1.05 -6.51
C LYS A 233 9.16 1.96 -7.53
N ASP A 234 10.43 1.73 -7.84
CA ASP A 234 11.21 2.57 -8.74
C ASP A 234 11.85 1.77 -9.87
N PHE A 235 12.10 2.42 -10.98
CA PHE A 235 12.69 1.83 -12.17
C PHE A 235 13.90 2.64 -12.64
N ASP A 236 14.84 1.95 -13.30
CA ASP A 236 15.94 2.57 -14.00
C ASP A 236 15.48 3.36 -15.23
N GLU A 237 16.39 4.13 -15.81
CA GLU A 237 16.16 4.83 -17.07
C GLU A 237 15.82 3.82 -18.18
N GLY A 238 14.62 3.99 -18.77
CA GLY A 238 14.09 3.10 -19.80
C GLY A 238 13.27 1.92 -19.26
N PHE A 239 12.97 1.86 -17.98
CA PHE A 239 12.08 0.87 -17.33
C PHE A 239 12.48 -0.59 -17.53
N LYS A 240 13.79 -0.88 -17.62
CA LYS A 240 14.30 -2.24 -17.81
C LYS A 240 14.42 -3.02 -16.52
N ASN A 241 14.82 -2.34 -15.45
CA ASN A 241 15.03 -2.96 -14.15
C ASN A 241 14.31 -2.19 -13.07
N ILE A 242 13.77 -2.92 -12.07
CA ILE A 242 13.38 -2.34 -10.81
C ILE A 242 14.66 -2.04 -10.03
N VAL A 243 14.72 -0.87 -9.40
CA VAL A 243 15.84 -0.41 -8.59
C VAL A 243 15.36 -0.02 -7.19
N PRO A 244 16.25 0.07 -6.18
CA PRO A 244 15.86 0.52 -4.85
C PRO A 244 15.11 1.87 -4.92
N ALA A 245 14.03 1.99 -4.16
CA ALA A 245 13.16 3.17 -4.19
C ALA A 245 13.94 4.49 -4.01
N GLY A 246 13.65 5.46 -4.85
CA GLY A 246 14.34 6.75 -4.90
C GLY A 246 15.73 6.72 -5.55
N SER A 247 16.12 5.62 -6.19
CA SER A 247 17.37 5.51 -6.97
C SER A 247 17.14 5.55 -8.47
N GLY A 248 15.88 5.59 -8.91
CA GLY A 248 15.48 5.57 -10.30
C GLY A 248 14.87 6.89 -10.78
N ILE A 249 13.87 6.77 -11.64
CA ILE A 249 13.30 7.90 -12.38
C ILE A 249 11.95 8.38 -11.86
N VAL A 250 11.31 7.66 -10.93
CA VAL A 250 9.98 8.05 -10.41
C VAL A 250 10.11 9.29 -9.52
N ASN A 251 9.37 10.34 -9.86
CA ASN A 251 9.39 11.59 -9.08
C ASN A 251 8.51 11.48 -7.83
N PHE A 252 9.00 10.74 -6.83
CA PHE A 252 8.27 10.51 -5.58
C PHE A 252 7.92 11.80 -4.84
N LYS A 253 8.82 12.79 -4.83
CA LYS A 253 8.52 14.06 -4.16
C LYS A 253 7.22 14.68 -4.68
N ARG A 254 7.11 14.84 -5.99
CA ARG A 254 5.90 15.40 -6.63
C ARG A 254 4.65 14.58 -6.32
N ILE A 255 4.77 13.25 -6.36
CA ILE A 255 3.64 12.34 -6.15
C ILE A 255 3.20 12.36 -4.68
N LEU A 256 4.14 12.28 -3.73
CA LEU A 256 3.87 12.26 -2.30
C LEU A 256 3.35 13.62 -1.79
N ASP A 257 3.76 14.74 -2.37
CA ASP A 257 3.19 16.06 -2.08
C ASP A 257 1.67 16.11 -2.42
N ALA A 258 1.23 15.33 -3.41
CA ALA A 258 -0.18 15.24 -3.81
C ALA A 258 -0.97 14.11 -3.10
N SER A 259 -0.34 13.36 -2.21
CA SER A 259 -0.92 12.15 -1.59
C SER A 259 -2.21 12.40 -0.77
N SER A 260 -2.40 13.61 -0.25
CA SER A 260 -3.63 13.99 0.45
C SER A 260 -4.86 13.97 -0.47
N ILE A 261 -4.70 14.33 -1.76
CA ILE A 261 -5.77 14.25 -2.77
C ILE A 261 -6.17 12.79 -3.00
N ALA A 262 -5.19 11.90 -3.02
CA ALA A 262 -5.38 10.46 -3.16
C ALA A 262 -6.14 9.84 -1.98
N GLY A 263 -6.13 10.47 -0.80
CA GLY A 263 -6.58 9.90 0.47
C GLY A 263 -5.61 8.85 1.01
N MET A 264 -4.33 8.98 0.66
CA MET A 264 -3.28 8.01 0.97
C MET A 264 -2.97 7.98 2.46
N LYS A 265 -2.90 6.78 3.03
CA LYS A 265 -2.68 6.53 4.46
C LYS A 265 -1.44 5.71 4.74
N HIS A 266 -1.11 4.76 3.86
CA HIS A 266 0.01 3.84 4.03
C HIS A 266 0.86 3.80 2.75
N TYR A 267 2.17 3.67 2.96
CA TYR A 267 3.21 3.83 1.94
C TYR A 267 4.18 2.67 2.07
N PHE A 268 4.11 1.70 1.15
CA PHE A 268 4.93 0.49 1.21
C PHE A 268 6.07 0.57 0.19
N ILE A 269 7.32 0.51 0.67
CA ILE A 269 8.46 0.30 -0.22
C ILE A 269 8.41 -1.13 -0.73
N GLU A 270 8.58 -1.29 -2.03
CA GLU A 270 8.68 -2.58 -2.68
C GLU A 270 9.76 -2.60 -3.76
N HIS A 271 10.48 -3.71 -3.81
CA HIS A 271 11.41 -4.07 -4.87
C HIS A 271 11.24 -5.56 -5.18
N ASP A 272 10.73 -5.91 -6.36
CA ASP A 272 10.43 -7.30 -6.70
C ASP A 272 11.70 -8.14 -6.77
N MET A 273 11.86 -9.05 -5.80
CA MET A 273 12.94 -10.04 -5.72
C MET A 273 14.35 -9.46 -5.99
N PRO A 274 14.79 -8.44 -5.26
CA PRO A 274 16.13 -7.86 -5.42
C PRO A 274 17.22 -8.88 -5.06
N LYS A 275 18.43 -8.64 -5.54
CA LYS A 275 19.57 -9.47 -5.19
C LYS A 275 19.84 -9.47 -3.68
N ASP A 276 19.73 -8.32 -3.03
CA ASP A 276 19.79 -8.15 -1.57
C ASP A 276 18.60 -7.27 -1.13
N ALA A 277 17.65 -7.91 -0.45
CA ALA A 277 16.43 -7.23 0.00
C ALA A 277 16.70 -6.22 1.12
N ILE A 278 17.59 -6.54 2.05
CA ILE A 278 17.90 -5.67 3.19
C ILE A 278 18.68 -4.43 2.73
N GLU A 279 19.62 -4.60 1.80
CA GLU A 279 20.33 -3.48 1.18
C GLU A 279 19.36 -2.58 0.43
N SER A 280 18.48 -3.16 -0.40
CA SER A 280 17.47 -2.41 -1.15
C SER A 280 16.53 -1.61 -0.23
N LEU A 281 16.06 -2.22 0.86
CA LEU A 281 15.21 -1.54 1.85
C LEU A 281 15.97 -0.43 2.60
N THR A 282 17.25 -0.65 2.89
CA THR A 282 18.11 0.37 3.53
C THR A 282 18.25 1.61 2.65
N ILE A 283 18.51 1.41 1.35
CA ILE A 283 18.59 2.49 0.37
C ILE A 283 17.24 3.18 0.22
N GLY A 284 16.16 2.41 0.05
CA GLY A 284 14.81 2.94 -0.07
C GLY A 284 14.40 3.79 1.12
N LYS A 285 14.68 3.33 2.34
CA LYS A 285 14.44 4.12 3.55
C LYS A 285 15.20 5.44 3.55
N LYS A 286 16.49 5.41 3.21
CA LYS A 286 17.34 6.60 3.16
C LYS A 286 16.79 7.64 2.18
N ASN A 287 16.34 7.20 1.00
CA ASN A 287 15.90 8.08 -0.08
C ASN A 287 14.47 8.60 0.13
N ILE A 288 13.56 7.74 0.60
CA ILE A 288 12.13 8.04 0.70
C ILE A 288 11.76 8.60 2.08
N GLY A 289 12.44 8.20 3.16
CA GLY A 289 12.13 8.63 4.51
C GLY A 289 12.00 10.15 4.69
N PRO A 290 12.88 10.98 4.10
CA PRO A 290 12.76 12.44 4.17
C PRO A 290 11.54 13.02 3.42
N LEU A 291 10.85 12.22 2.60
CA LEU A 291 9.68 12.63 1.82
C LEU A 291 8.35 12.28 2.51
N LEU A 292 8.38 11.44 3.54
CA LEU A 292 7.22 10.99 4.32
C LEU A 292 7.14 11.69 5.66
#